data_aa01b2662d756dac2a46afe95cabbfff
#
_entry.id   aa01b2662d756dac2a46afe95cabbfff
#
_cell.length_a   1.000
_cell.length_b   1.000
_cell.length_c   1.000
_cell.angle_alpha   90.00
_cell.angle_beta   90.00
_cell.angle_gamma   90.00
#
_symmetry.space_group_name_H-M   'P 1'
#
loop_
_entity.id
_entity.type
_entity.pdbx_description
1 polymer ?
#
loop_
_entity_poly.entity_id
_entity_poly.type
_entity_poly.pdbx_seq_one_letter_code
_entity_poly.pdbx_strand_id
1 'polypeptide(L)'
;MNKLASLIKSSGYADRVLTDQQLGRILGGSDDRRYGQVKRALQSGALLRVKRGHYVLADEFRKNPVHPYALAQVLVVGSYVSMETALAFHGWIPEAVFTTVSVTPGRKSKEMDHPDFGRFAFIPLALHRSGFLAGVQRHVVSDQAMLVASPLRALMDLVAYRKQKWEGIAWVQNNMRIDQTHLVQIQAKGFSALRGVYMHKSASGFLYGLEKAVRDLKASQRALRNEASS
;
A
#
# COMPACT_ATOMS: atom_id res chain seq x y z
N MET A 1 22.99 -10.29 25.71
CA MET A 1 21.94 -10.68 24.74
C MET A 1 20.57 -10.37 25.35
N ASN A 2 19.69 -9.66 24.66
CA ASN A 2 18.36 -9.25 25.20
C ASN A 2 17.44 -10.48 25.26
N LYS A 3 17.11 -10.92 26.51
CA LYS A 3 16.29 -12.13 26.74
C LYS A 3 14.93 -12.08 26.05
N LEU A 4 14.28 -10.89 25.99
CA LEU A 4 13.00 -10.70 25.31
C LEU A 4 13.16 -10.90 23.79
N ALA A 5 14.18 -10.30 23.17
CA ALA A 5 14.46 -10.46 21.75
C ALA A 5 14.71 -11.93 21.39
N SER A 6 15.43 -12.68 22.22
CA SER A 6 15.65 -14.11 22.02
C SER A 6 14.35 -14.92 22.07
N LEU A 7 13.46 -14.62 23.01
CA LEU A 7 12.14 -15.29 23.11
C LEU A 7 11.25 -14.99 21.88
N ILE A 8 11.23 -13.74 21.42
CA ILE A 8 10.46 -13.38 20.22
C ILE A 8 11.02 -14.08 18.99
N LYS A 9 12.35 -14.16 18.85
CA LYS A 9 13.03 -14.88 17.76
C LYS A 9 12.67 -16.37 17.74
N SER A 10 12.82 -17.03 18.88
CA SER A 10 12.51 -18.47 19.02
C SER A 10 11.03 -18.80 18.76
N SER A 11 10.14 -17.83 18.97
CA SER A 11 8.71 -17.95 18.68
C SER A 11 8.34 -17.67 17.21
N GLY A 12 9.31 -17.38 16.32
CA GLY A 12 9.07 -17.13 14.89
C GLY A 12 8.46 -15.77 14.57
N TYR A 13 8.54 -14.79 15.49
CA TYR A 13 7.92 -13.47 15.31
C TYR A 13 8.93 -12.33 15.11
N ALA A 14 10.19 -12.64 14.85
CA ALA A 14 11.24 -11.62 14.79
C ALA A 14 10.97 -10.51 13.78
N ASP A 15 10.47 -10.84 12.59
CA ASP A 15 10.26 -9.92 11.46
C ASP A 15 8.80 -9.41 11.35
N ARG A 16 8.00 -9.57 12.42
CA ARG A 16 6.57 -9.23 12.40
C ARG A 16 6.23 -8.14 13.41
N VAL A 17 5.17 -7.40 13.12
CA VAL A 17 4.53 -6.54 14.11
C VAL A 17 3.80 -7.41 15.13
N LEU A 18 4.09 -7.21 16.40
CA LEU A 18 3.52 -7.92 17.54
C LEU A 18 2.49 -7.05 18.24
N THR A 19 1.35 -7.65 18.60
CA THR A 19 0.38 -7.03 19.50
C THR A 19 0.73 -7.29 20.96
N ASP A 20 0.19 -6.47 21.90
CA ASP A 20 0.30 -6.74 23.33
C ASP A 20 -0.13 -8.17 23.70
N GLN A 21 -1.20 -8.67 23.08
CA GLN A 21 -1.69 -10.02 23.32
C GLN A 21 -0.68 -11.11 22.89
N GLN A 22 -0.05 -10.93 21.70
CA GLN A 22 0.98 -11.85 21.22
C GLN A 22 2.22 -11.82 22.10
N LEU A 23 2.68 -10.62 22.50
CA LEU A 23 3.76 -10.47 23.48
C LEU A 23 3.41 -11.13 24.81
N GLY A 24 2.18 -10.97 25.28
CA GLY A 24 1.71 -11.63 26.49
C GLY A 24 1.80 -13.14 26.45
N ARG A 25 1.44 -13.75 25.31
CA ARG A 25 1.56 -15.22 25.10
C ARG A 25 3.01 -15.69 25.07
N ILE A 26 3.89 -14.92 24.42
CA ILE A 26 5.32 -15.27 24.30
C ILE A 26 6.04 -15.14 25.67
N LEU A 27 5.73 -14.10 26.42
CA LEU A 27 6.41 -13.79 27.67
C LEU A 27 5.90 -14.60 28.88
N GLY A 28 4.61 -14.97 28.87
CA GLY A 28 3.96 -15.63 29.99
C GLY A 28 3.97 -14.76 31.28
N GLY A 29 3.56 -15.34 32.40
CA GLY A 29 3.56 -14.69 33.70
C GLY A 29 2.45 -13.66 33.91
N SER A 30 2.54 -12.88 35.01
CA SER A 30 1.57 -11.86 35.34
C SER A 30 1.64 -10.62 34.43
N ASP A 31 0.58 -9.84 34.37
CA ASP A 31 0.50 -8.62 33.58
C ASP A 31 1.57 -7.59 33.99
N ASP A 32 1.79 -7.40 35.28
CA ASP A 32 2.80 -6.46 35.80
C ASP A 32 4.21 -6.86 35.37
N ARG A 33 4.53 -8.17 35.42
CA ARG A 33 5.81 -8.68 34.97
C ARG A 33 6.01 -8.43 33.48
N ARG A 34 4.98 -8.71 32.65
CA ARG A 34 5.00 -8.45 31.20
C ARG A 34 5.17 -6.98 30.89
N TYR A 35 4.39 -6.13 31.54
CA TYR A 35 4.49 -4.67 31.41
C TYR A 35 5.92 -4.19 31.73
N GLY A 36 6.50 -4.64 32.83
CA GLY A 36 7.87 -4.29 33.19
C GLY A 36 8.92 -4.76 32.17
N GLN A 37 8.74 -5.94 31.57
CA GLN A 37 9.64 -6.45 30.52
C GLN A 37 9.52 -5.63 29.25
N VAL A 38 8.32 -5.35 28.76
CA VAL A 38 8.08 -4.51 27.58
C VAL A 38 8.63 -3.10 27.78
N LYS A 39 8.36 -2.49 28.95
CA LYS A 39 8.88 -1.16 29.30
C LYS A 39 10.41 -1.11 29.23
N ARG A 40 11.11 -2.07 29.83
CA ARG A 40 12.58 -2.15 29.76
C ARG A 40 13.09 -2.37 28.35
N ALA A 41 12.41 -3.20 27.54
CA ALA A 41 12.80 -3.44 26.14
C ALA A 41 12.62 -2.19 25.27
N LEU A 42 11.58 -1.39 25.48
CA LEU A 42 11.41 -0.10 24.84
C LEU A 42 12.49 0.90 25.27
N GLN A 43 12.80 0.96 26.55
CA GLN A 43 13.84 1.86 27.09
C GLN A 43 15.24 1.51 26.57
N SER A 44 15.53 0.23 26.40
CA SER A 44 16.83 -0.23 25.85
C SER A 44 16.90 -0.19 24.32
N GLY A 45 15.83 0.21 23.63
CA GLY A 45 15.76 0.21 22.17
C GLY A 45 15.63 -1.17 21.54
N ALA A 46 15.56 -2.26 22.31
CA ALA A 46 15.42 -3.62 21.76
C ALA A 46 14.03 -3.87 21.15
N LEU A 47 13.06 -3.10 21.57
CA LEU A 47 11.69 -3.10 21.03
C LEU A 47 11.32 -1.67 20.60
N LEU A 48 10.77 -1.52 19.41
CA LEU A 48 10.26 -0.25 18.90
C LEU A 48 8.74 -0.27 18.94
N ARG A 49 8.13 0.86 19.29
CA ARG A 49 6.67 0.99 19.34
C ARG A 49 6.15 1.52 18.02
N VAL A 50 5.41 0.72 17.28
CA VAL A 50 4.71 1.15 16.04
C VAL A 50 3.52 2.07 16.36
N LYS A 51 2.70 1.64 17.32
CA LYS A 51 1.63 2.42 17.96
C LYS A 51 1.30 1.79 19.33
N ARG A 52 0.37 2.37 20.07
CA ARG A 52 -0.08 1.78 21.34
C ARG A 52 -0.51 0.32 21.13
N GLY A 53 0.09 -0.59 21.89
CA GLY A 53 -0.18 -2.02 21.84
C GLY A 53 0.37 -2.77 20.62
N HIS A 54 1.25 -2.15 19.82
CA HIS A 54 1.88 -2.78 18.66
C HIS A 54 3.37 -2.45 18.64
N TYR A 55 4.19 -3.48 18.49
CA TYR A 55 5.64 -3.39 18.63
C TYR A 55 6.36 -4.21 17.56
N VAL A 56 7.60 -3.86 17.29
CA VAL A 56 8.52 -4.66 16.50
C VAL A 56 9.86 -4.74 17.22
N LEU A 57 10.62 -5.79 16.97
CA LEU A 57 12.02 -5.83 17.41
C LEU A 57 12.83 -4.75 16.69
N ALA A 58 13.89 -4.25 17.31
CA ALA A 58 14.87 -3.40 16.65
C ALA A 58 15.57 -4.16 15.51
N ASP A 59 16.11 -3.42 14.53
CA ASP A 59 16.69 -3.97 13.30
C ASP A 59 17.78 -5.01 13.56
N GLU A 60 18.62 -4.79 14.57
CA GLU A 60 19.69 -5.71 14.98
C GLU A 60 19.20 -7.11 15.40
N PHE A 61 17.93 -7.25 15.76
CA PHE A 61 17.32 -8.51 16.16
C PHE A 61 16.49 -9.16 15.06
N ARG A 62 16.31 -8.51 13.92
CA ARG A 62 15.51 -8.98 12.78
C ARG A 62 16.40 -9.50 11.66
N LYS A 63 15.83 -10.36 10.79
CA LYS A 63 16.47 -10.78 9.54
C LYS A 63 16.14 -9.81 8.40
N ASN A 64 14.92 -9.28 8.41
CA ASN A 64 14.41 -8.40 7.37
C ASN A 64 13.90 -7.09 7.99
N PRO A 65 14.07 -5.94 7.31
CA PRO A 65 13.48 -4.69 7.75
C PRO A 65 11.94 -4.80 7.75
N VAL A 66 11.28 -4.06 8.62
CA VAL A 66 9.82 -3.97 8.58
C VAL A 66 9.42 -3.16 7.35
N HIS A 67 8.56 -3.74 6.52
CA HIS A 67 8.12 -3.07 5.30
C HIS A 67 7.11 -1.95 5.64
N PRO A 68 7.31 -0.70 5.17
CA PRO A 68 6.42 0.43 5.52
C PRO A 68 4.97 0.18 5.11
N TYR A 69 4.71 -0.59 4.05
CA TYR A 69 3.34 -0.90 3.61
C TYR A 69 2.62 -1.85 4.58
N ALA A 70 3.33 -2.78 5.19
CA ALA A 70 2.76 -3.61 6.25
C ALA A 70 2.45 -2.78 7.50
N LEU A 71 3.35 -1.84 7.85
CA LEU A 71 3.12 -0.90 8.95
C LEU A 71 1.91 0.00 8.72
N ALA A 72 1.69 0.49 7.50
CA ALA A 72 0.54 1.34 7.17
C ALA A 72 -0.78 0.67 7.58
N GLN A 73 -0.93 -0.64 7.32
CA GLN A 73 -2.14 -1.37 7.69
C GLN A 73 -2.27 -1.63 9.19
N VAL A 74 -1.14 -1.72 9.89
CA VAL A 74 -1.14 -1.75 11.36
C VAL A 74 -1.55 -0.39 11.92
N LEU A 75 -1.00 0.70 11.38
CA LEU A 75 -1.30 2.07 11.83
C LEU A 75 -2.78 2.41 11.65
N VAL A 76 -3.35 2.09 10.47
CA VAL A 76 -4.78 2.29 10.18
C VAL A 76 -5.36 0.99 9.61
N VAL A 77 -6.08 0.28 10.45
CA VAL A 77 -6.70 -1.01 10.09
C VAL A 77 -7.70 -0.83 8.94
N GLY A 78 -7.65 -1.74 7.98
CA GLY A 78 -8.51 -1.73 6.80
C GLY A 78 -8.06 -0.78 5.68
N SER A 79 -6.94 -0.06 5.84
CA SER A 79 -6.35 0.72 4.75
C SER A 79 -5.61 -0.19 3.75
N TYR A 80 -5.38 0.32 2.55
CA TYR A 80 -4.50 -0.28 1.54
C TYR A 80 -3.60 0.78 0.91
N VAL A 81 -2.37 0.41 0.56
CA VAL A 81 -1.40 1.29 -0.09
C VAL A 81 -1.87 1.59 -1.51
N SER A 82 -1.81 2.87 -1.93
CA SER A 82 -2.33 3.31 -3.22
C SER A 82 -1.58 4.53 -3.76
N MET A 83 -2.16 5.16 -4.79
CA MET A 83 -1.68 6.38 -5.42
C MET A 83 -0.22 6.25 -5.88
N GLU A 84 0.59 7.31 -5.74
CA GLU A 84 1.98 7.31 -6.18
C GLU A 84 2.80 6.21 -5.52
N THR A 85 2.51 5.88 -4.25
CA THR A 85 3.21 4.81 -3.54
C THR A 85 3.02 3.45 -4.20
N ALA A 86 1.79 3.12 -4.60
CA ALA A 86 1.52 1.87 -5.29
C ALA A 86 1.98 1.91 -6.76
N LEU A 87 1.89 3.06 -7.44
CA LEU A 87 2.43 3.21 -8.80
C LEU A 87 3.94 2.99 -8.82
N ALA A 88 4.68 3.57 -7.87
CA ALA A 88 6.12 3.34 -7.72
C ALA A 88 6.46 1.88 -7.37
N PHE A 89 5.69 1.24 -6.48
CA PHE A 89 5.85 -0.18 -6.14
C PHE A 89 5.75 -1.10 -7.36
N HIS A 90 4.87 -0.77 -8.30
CA HIS A 90 4.69 -1.52 -9.55
C HIS A 90 5.61 -1.05 -10.68
N GLY A 91 6.51 -0.08 -10.45
CA GLY A 91 7.40 0.48 -11.45
C GLY A 91 6.71 1.30 -12.55
N TRP A 92 5.51 1.83 -12.26
CA TRP A 92 4.75 2.62 -13.24
C TRP A 92 5.18 4.09 -13.32
N ILE A 93 5.80 4.60 -12.27
CA ILE A 93 6.38 5.94 -12.21
C ILE A 93 7.85 5.85 -11.77
N PRO A 94 8.73 6.70 -12.30
CA PRO A 94 10.16 6.69 -11.95
C PRO A 94 10.47 7.37 -10.63
N GLU A 95 9.54 8.11 -10.05
CA GLU A 95 9.75 8.92 -8.85
C GLU A 95 9.93 8.07 -7.60
N ALA A 96 10.92 8.43 -6.78
CA ALA A 96 11.03 7.92 -5.43
C ALA A 96 9.93 8.53 -4.55
N VAL A 97 9.18 7.67 -3.85
CA VAL A 97 8.07 8.09 -2.98
C VAL A 97 8.49 7.93 -1.53
N PHE A 98 8.63 9.04 -0.81
CA PHE A 98 9.08 9.06 0.59
C PHE A 98 7.95 8.93 1.61
N THR A 99 6.72 9.20 1.21
CA THR A 99 5.54 9.06 2.07
C THR A 99 4.74 7.83 1.65
N THR A 100 4.48 6.92 2.58
CA THR A 100 3.59 5.79 2.32
C THR A 100 2.14 6.27 2.32
N VAL A 101 1.57 6.42 1.13
CA VAL A 101 0.19 6.86 0.94
C VAL A 101 -0.75 5.66 0.88
N SER A 102 -1.81 5.71 1.67
CA SER A 102 -2.83 4.66 1.76
C SER A 102 -4.24 5.24 1.68
N VAL A 103 -5.14 4.51 1.06
CA VAL A 103 -6.57 4.82 1.11
C VAL A 103 -7.16 4.17 2.37
N THR A 104 -7.95 4.95 3.11
CA THR A 104 -8.54 4.52 4.38
C THR A 104 -10.07 4.41 4.30
N PRO A 105 -10.69 3.43 4.98
CA PRO A 105 -12.14 3.38 5.12
C PRO A 105 -12.69 4.48 6.05
N GLY A 106 -11.82 5.20 6.77
CA GLY A 106 -12.19 6.33 7.62
C GLY A 106 -12.72 7.53 6.83
N ARG A 107 -13.27 8.51 7.54
CA ARG A 107 -13.84 9.72 6.92
C ARG A 107 -12.90 10.92 6.93
N LYS A 108 -11.82 10.86 7.71
CA LYS A 108 -10.88 11.97 7.87
C LYS A 108 -9.49 11.55 7.39
N SER A 109 -8.82 12.43 6.69
CA SER A 109 -7.41 12.26 6.38
C SER A 109 -6.58 12.26 7.67
N LYS A 110 -5.50 11.50 7.66
CA LYS A 110 -4.56 11.42 8.75
C LYS A 110 -3.14 11.36 8.19
N GLU A 111 -2.28 12.19 8.70
CA GLU A 111 -0.85 12.13 8.44
C GLU A 111 -0.11 11.77 9.73
N MET A 112 0.95 11.02 9.59
CA MET A 112 1.80 10.58 10.69
C MET A 112 3.25 10.61 10.24
N ASP A 113 4.09 11.26 11.04
CA ASP A 113 5.54 11.19 10.93
C ASP A 113 6.04 10.29 12.07
N HIS A 114 6.52 9.10 11.73
CA HIS A 114 6.98 8.14 12.70
C HIS A 114 8.52 8.20 12.77
N PRO A 115 9.12 8.41 13.96
CA PRO A 115 10.55 8.63 14.08
C PRO A 115 11.40 7.49 13.49
N ASP A 116 10.93 6.25 13.60
CA ASP A 116 11.69 5.06 13.17
C ASP A 116 11.25 4.55 11.78
N PHE A 117 10.05 4.92 11.28
CA PHE A 117 9.47 4.27 10.09
C PHE A 117 9.07 5.22 8.97
N GLY A 118 9.33 6.53 9.12
CA GLY A 118 9.07 7.54 8.12
C GLY A 118 7.62 8.02 8.07
N ARG A 119 7.20 8.57 6.93
CA ARG A 119 5.93 9.29 6.79
C ARG A 119 4.83 8.41 6.23
N PHE A 120 3.64 8.58 6.79
CA PHE A 120 2.42 7.89 6.35
C PHE A 120 1.30 8.89 6.15
N ALA A 121 0.58 8.76 5.05
CA ALA A 121 -0.63 9.51 4.78
C ALA A 121 -1.80 8.56 4.52
N PHE A 122 -2.93 8.80 5.18
CA PHE A 122 -4.16 8.01 5.04
C PHE A 122 -5.26 8.92 4.52
N ILE A 123 -5.73 8.63 3.32
CA ILE A 123 -6.64 9.50 2.57
C ILE A 123 -7.97 8.78 2.38
N PRO A 124 -9.10 9.34 2.84
CA PRO A 124 -10.42 8.83 2.50
C PRO A 124 -10.78 9.23 1.07
N LEU A 125 -11.36 8.31 0.33
CA LEU A 125 -11.93 8.57 -0.99
C LEU A 125 -13.43 8.32 -0.99
N ALA A 126 -14.17 9.03 -1.85
CA ALA A 126 -15.59 8.82 -2.05
C ALA A 126 -15.82 7.57 -2.91
N LEU A 127 -15.83 6.42 -2.26
CA LEU A 127 -15.97 5.10 -2.87
C LEU A 127 -17.26 4.43 -2.40
N HIS A 128 -17.88 3.65 -3.29
CA HIS A 128 -18.94 2.73 -2.88
C HIS A 128 -18.34 1.60 -2.01
N ARG A 129 -19.01 1.25 -0.91
CA ARG A 129 -18.50 0.27 0.07
C ARG A 129 -18.17 -1.08 -0.55
N SER A 130 -19.02 -1.57 -1.46
CA SER A 130 -18.82 -2.83 -2.18
C SER A 130 -17.58 -2.83 -3.07
N GLY A 131 -17.10 -1.66 -3.51
CA GLY A 131 -15.93 -1.49 -4.37
C GLY A 131 -14.65 -1.11 -3.62
N PHE A 132 -14.66 -1.02 -2.27
CA PHE A 132 -13.51 -0.51 -1.51
C PHE A 132 -12.22 -1.30 -1.79
N LEU A 133 -12.29 -2.62 -1.87
CA LEU A 133 -11.14 -3.48 -2.16
C LEU A 133 -11.06 -3.95 -3.63
N ALA A 134 -11.93 -3.45 -4.53
CA ALA A 134 -11.84 -3.79 -5.94
C ALA A 134 -10.49 -3.31 -6.52
N GLY A 135 -9.76 -4.20 -7.18
CA GLY A 135 -8.43 -3.91 -7.72
C GLY A 135 -7.32 -3.77 -6.65
N VAL A 136 -7.57 -4.17 -5.41
CA VAL A 136 -6.56 -4.26 -4.35
C VAL A 136 -6.08 -5.71 -4.23
N GLN A 137 -4.77 -5.91 -4.12
CA GLN A 137 -4.15 -7.22 -4.08
C GLN A 137 -3.32 -7.40 -2.80
N ARG A 138 -3.28 -8.65 -2.31
CA ARG A 138 -2.41 -9.02 -1.21
C ARG A 138 -1.03 -9.39 -1.76
N HIS A 139 -0.02 -8.65 -1.33
CA HIS A 139 1.38 -8.96 -1.59
C HIS A 139 2.05 -9.48 -0.32
N VAL A 140 3.11 -10.26 -0.49
CA VAL A 140 3.94 -10.74 0.61
C VAL A 140 5.40 -10.46 0.25
N VAL A 141 6.08 -9.70 1.09
CA VAL A 141 7.51 -9.40 0.96
C VAL A 141 8.16 -9.74 2.29
N SER A 142 9.18 -10.59 2.28
CA SER A 142 9.89 -11.05 3.49
C SER A 142 8.93 -11.49 4.61
N ASP A 143 7.95 -12.34 4.28
CA ASP A 143 6.89 -12.85 5.18
C ASP A 143 5.92 -11.78 5.74
N GLN A 144 6.00 -10.55 5.27
CA GLN A 144 5.11 -9.47 5.67
C GLN A 144 4.01 -9.28 4.62
N ALA A 145 2.78 -9.50 5.03
CA ALA A 145 1.61 -9.32 4.16
C ALA A 145 1.19 -7.84 4.13
N MET A 146 0.85 -7.37 2.93
CA MET A 146 0.37 -6.01 2.71
C MET A 146 -0.70 -5.98 1.62
N LEU A 147 -1.63 -5.05 1.72
CA LEU A 147 -2.64 -4.77 0.70
C LEU A 147 -2.17 -3.58 -0.14
N VAL A 148 -2.03 -3.78 -1.44
CA VAL A 148 -1.57 -2.76 -2.38
C VAL A 148 -2.54 -2.68 -3.54
N ALA A 149 -2.91 -1.48 -3.95
CA ALA A 149 -3.71 -1.25 -5.13
C ALA A 149 -2.98 -1.74 -6.38
N SER A 150 -3.70 -2.37 -7.31
CA SER A 150 -3.15 -2.64 -8.65
C SER A 150 -2.80 -1.32 -9.34
N PRO A 151 -1.93 -1.32 -10.37
CA PRO A 151 -1.54 -0.09 -11.04
C PRO A 151 -2.72 0.75 -11.53
N LEU A 152 -3.71 0.12 -12.18
CA LEU A 152 -4.91 0.81 -12.61
C LEU A 152 -5.72 1.37 -11.44
N ARG A 153 -5.85 0.61 -10.33
CA ARG A 153 -6.54 1.09 -9.15
C ARG A 153 -5.80 2.27 -8.52
N ALA A 154 -4.49 2.21 -8.41
CA ALA A 154 -3.66 3.28 -7.85
C ALA A 154 -3.76 4.58 -8.67
N LEU A 155 -3.70 4.47 -9.99
CA LEU A 155 -3.93 5.59 -10.91
C LEU A 155 -5.32 6.20 -10.71
N MET A 156 -6.35 5.37 -10.64
CA MET A 156 -7.73 5.85 -10.48
C MET A 156 -8.00 6.44 -9.10
N ASP A 157 -7.37 5.94 -8.03
CA ASP A 157 -7.44 6.54 -6.69
C ASP A 157 -6.80 7.93 -6.68
N LEU A 158 -5.67 8.10 -7.38
CA LEU A 158 -5.00 9.39 -7.53
C LEU A 158 -5.84 10.39 -8.33
N VAL A 159 -6.45 9.94 -9.44
CA VAL A 159 -7.39 10.71 -10.24
C VAL A 159 -8.60 11.16 -9.40
N ALA A 160 -9.16 10.27 -8.60
CA ALA A 160 -10.29 10.58 -7.72
C ALA A 160 -9.90 11.58 -6.62
N TYR A 161 -8.73 11.43 -6.03
CA TYR A 161 -8.19 12.33 -5.01
C TYR A 161 -7.97 13.75 -5.57
N ARG A 162 -7.34 13.85 -6.77
CA ARG A 162 -7.07 15.12 -7.45
C ARG A 162 -8.31 15.70 -8.16
N LYS A 163 -9.41 14.96 -8.19
CA LYS A 163 -10.63 15.31 -8.95
C LYS A 163 -10.35 15.58 -10.43
N GLN A 164 -9.37 14.88 -10.99
CA GLN A 164 -8.90 15.07 -12.34
C GLN A 164 -9.98 14.65 -13.35
N LYS A 165 -10.23 15.48 -14.34
CA LYS A 165 -11.05 15.15 -15.50
C LYS A 165 -10.22 14.46 -16.57
N TRP A 166 -10.88 13.74 -17.45
CA TRP A 166 -10.22 13.13 -18.61
C TRP A 166 -9.78 14.19 -19.62
N GLU A 167 -8.50 14.26 -19.93
CA GLU A 167 -7.88 15.17 -20.88
C GLU A 167 -7.11 14.44 -21.99
N GLY A 168 -7.35 13.16 -22.14
CA GLY A 168 -6.67 12.32 -23.13
C GLY A 168 -5.51 11.52 -22.57
N ILE A 169 -5.03 10.56 -23.38
CA ILE A 169 -3.95 9.64 -22.98
C ILE A 169 -2.62 10.37 -22.80
N ALA A 170 -2.38 11.41 -23.60
CA ALA A 170 -1.17 12.22 -23.52
C ALA A 170 -1.01 12.88 -22.13
N TRP A 171 -2.13 13.26 -21.51
CA TRP A 171 -2.08 13.77 -20.13
C TRP A 171 -1.55 12.71 -19.16
N VAL A 172 -1.99 11.46 -19.28
CA VAL A 172 -1.51 10.35 -18.42
C VAL A 172 -0.03 10.11 -18.63
N GLN A 173 0.43 10.12 -19.88
CA GLN A 173 1.83 9.90 -20.23
C GLN A 173 2.74 11.03 -19.75
N ASN A 174 2.35 12.28 -19.97
CA ASN A 174 3.20 13.44 -19.71
C ASN A 174 3.12 13.92 -18.24
N ASN A 175 1.90 14.05 -17.71
CA ASN A 175 1.71 14.62 -16.36
C ASN A 175 1.84 13.58 -15.24
N MET A 176 1.55 12.30 -15.54
CA MET A 176 1.73 11.22 -14.60
C MET A 176 3.01 10.42 -14.86
N ARG A 177 3.73 10.72 -15.96
CA ARG A 177 4.96 10.07 -16.40
C ARG A 177 4.82 8.54 -16.49
N ILE A 178 3.62 8.08 -16.89
CA ILE A 178 3.32 6.66 -17.05
C ILE A 178 3.61 6.28 -18.51
N ASP A 179 4.55 5.36 -18.69
CA ASP A 179 4.93 4.87 -20.03
C ASP A 179 3.77 4.12 -20.71
N GLN A 180 3.68 4.28 -22.02
CA GLN A 180 2.67 3.61 -22.84
C GLN A 180 2.73 2.08 -22.72
N THR A 181 3.91 1.51 -22.53
CA THR A 181 4.10 0.05 -22.35
C THR A 181 3.34 -0.49 -21.15
N HIS A 182 3.24 0.29 -20.06
CA HIS A 182 2.43 -0.06 -18.91
C HIS A 182 0.93 0.01 -19.22
N LEU A 183 0.50 1.06 -19.95
CA LEU A 183 -0.91 1.28 -20.27
C LEU A 183 -1.48 0.15 -21.13
N VAL A 184 -0.74 -0.33 -22.11
CA VAL A 184 -1.17 -1.43 -22.99
C VAL A 184 -1.21 -2.79 -22.28
N GLN A 185 -0.58 -2.94 -21.11
CA GLN A 185 -0.67 -4.15 -20.30
C GLN A 185 -1.98 -4.25 -19.49
N ILE A 186 -2.71 -3.15 -19.31
CA ILE A 186 -3.96 -3.15 -18.55
C ILE A 186 -4.97 -4.07 -19.26
N GLN A 187 -5.49 -5.04 -18.52
CA GLN A 187 -6.47 -5.97 -19.03
C GLN A 187 -7.91 -5.43 -18.88
N ALA A 188 -8.81 -5.83 -19.80
CA ALA A 188 -10.23 -5.41 -19.76
C ALA A 188 -10.92 -5.72 -18.42
N LYS A 189 -10.58 -6.86 -17.80
CA LYS A 189 -11.09 -7.23 -16.46
C LYS A 189 -10.74 -6.21 -15.38
N GLY A 190 -9.59 -5.51 -15.48
CA GLY A 190 -9.20 -4.46 -14.55
C GLY A 190 -10.16 -3.26 -14.62
N PHE A 191 -10.49 -2.82 -15.82
CA PHE A 191 -11.48 -1.75 -16.04
C PHE A 191 -12.87 -2.16 -15.54
N SER A 192 -13.30 -3.37 -15.86
CA SER A 192 -14.61 -3.89 -15.42
C SER A 192 -14.73 -3.95 -13.89
N ALA A 193 -13.65 -4.35 -13.21
CA ALA A 193 -13.62 -4.41 -11.73
C ALA A 193 -13.75 -3.04 -11.06
N LEU A 194 -13.38 -1.96 -11.76
CA LEU A 194 -13.44 -0.60 -11.20
C LEU A 194 -14.72 0.17 -11.58
N ARG A 195 -15.56 -0.38 -12.44
CA ARG A 195 -16.87 0.25 -12.76
C ARG A 195 -17.73 0.32 -11.52
N GLY A 196 -18.25 1.52 -11.24
CA GLY A 196 -19.10 1.77 -10.07
C GLY A 196 -18.35 1.80 -8.74
N VAL A 197 -17.02 1.83 -8.72
CA VAL A 197 -16.23 1.96 -7.48
C VAL A 197 -16.26 3.40 -6.97
N TYR A 198 -16.12 4.37 -7.86
CA TYR A 198 -16.01 5.80 -7.53
C TYR A 198 -17.36 6.50 -7.56
N MET A 199 -17.69 7.27 -6.51
CA MET A 199 -18.93 8.01 -6.41
C MET A 199 -18.93 9.26 -7.30
N HIS A 200 -17.78 9.85 -7.60
CA HIS A 200 -17.68 11.05 -8.42
C HIS A 200 -17.71 10.74 -9.91
N LYS A 201 -18.58 11.43 -10.65
CA LYS A 201 -18.74 11.29 -12.11
C LYS A 201 -17.46 11.57 -12.89
N SER A 202 -16.59 12.50 -12.41
CA SER A 202 -15.30 12.79 -13.03
C SER A 202 -14.38 11.57 -13.07
N ALA A 203 -14.30 10.81 -11.98
CA ALA A 203 -13.48 9.59 -11.93
C ALA A 203 -14.06 8.49 -12.84
N SER A 204 -15.39 8.33 -12.88
CA SER A 204 -16.03 7.38 -13.79
C SER A 204 -15.82 7.75 -15.26
N GLY A 205 -15.92 9.06 -15.59
CA GLY A 205 -15.61 9.56 -16.93
C GLY A 205 -14.14 9.37 -17.31
N PHE A 206 -13.21 9.58 -16.37
CA PHE A 206 -11.80 9.32 -16.59
C PHE A 206 -11.54 7.83 -16.87
N LEU A 207 -12.11 6.93 -16.07
CA LEU A 207 -11.99 5.48 -16.27
C LEU A 207 -12.48 5.05 -17.66
N TYR A 208 -13.61 5.58 -18.11
CA TYR A 208 -14.17 5.29 -19.45
C TYR A 208 -13.24 5.80 -20.57
N GLY A 209 -12.76 7.05 -20.45
CA GLY A 209 -11.83 7.64 -21.42
C GLY A 209 -10.52 6.88 -21.51
N LEU A 210 -9.96 6.48 -20.36
CA LEU A 210 -8.74 5.68 -20.28
C LEU A 210 -8.94 4.29 -20.90
N GLU A 211 -10.06 3.61 -20.61
CA GLU A 211 -10.39 2.30 -21.20
C GLU A 211 -10.43 2.36 -22.73
N LYS A 212 -11.11 3.40 -23.29
CA LYS A 212 -11.17 3.62 -24.73
C LYS A 212 -9.79 3.86 -25.31
N ALA A 213 -9.02 4.77 -24.74
CA ALA A 213 -7.68 5.12 -25.24
C ALA A 213 -6.71 3.92 -25.18
N VAL A 214 -6.75 3.11 -24.12
CA VAL A 214 -5.93 1.89 -24.01
C VAL A 214 -6.33 0.87 -25.06
N ARG A 215 -7.60 0.74 -25.41
CA ARG A 215 -8.08 -0.14 -26.47
C ARG A 215 -7.55 0.31 -27.84
N ASP A 216 -7.62 1.60 -28.11
CA ASP A 216 -7.15 2.19 -29.37
C ASP A 216 -5.62 2.02 -29.52
N LEU A 217 -4.85 2.24 -28.44
CA LEU A 217 -3.40 1.98 -28.43
C LEU A 217 -3.07 0.51 -28.74
N LYS A 218 -3.80 -0.44 -28.16
CA LYS A 218 -3.60 -1.87 -28.44
C LYS A 218 -3.91 -2.24 -29.89
N ALA A 219 -4.96 -1.64 -30.46
CA ALA A 219 -5.32 -1.85 -31.86
C ALA A 219 -4.21 -1.34 -32.79
N SER A 220 -3.70 -0.13 -32.57
CA SER A 220 -2.61 0.45 -33.33
C SER A 220 -1.32 -0.39 -33.24
N GLN A 221 -0.96 -0.88 -32.07
CA GLN A 221 0.22 -1.75 -31.92
C GLN A 221 0.08 -3.09 -32.66
N ARG A 222 -1.13 -3.66 -32.71
CA ARG A 222 -1.38 -4.90 -33.48
C ARG A 222 -1.26 -4.67 -34.99
N ALA A 223 -1.78 -3.54 -35.48
CA ALA A 223 -1.66 -3.20 -36.89
C ALA A 223 -0.19 -3.09 -37.35
N LEU A 224 0.61 -2.31 -36.58
CA LEU A 224 2.05 -2.14 -36.84
C LEU A 224 2.84 -3.47 -36.85
N ARG A 225 2.49 -4.39 -35.92
CA ARG A 225 3.15 -5.71 -35.88
C ARG A 225 2.81 -6.59 -37.10
N ASN A 226 1.57 -6.50 -37.57
CA ASN A 226 1.14 -7.26 -38.74
C ASN A 226 1.83 -6.74 -40.00
N GLU A 227 1.97 -5.42 -40.16
CA GLU A 227 2.69 -4.79 -41.26
C GLU A 227 4.20 -5.14 -41.28
N ALA A 228 4.82 -5.22 -40.07
CA ALA A 228 6.24 -5.58 -39.95
C ALA A 228 6.52 -7.07 -40.20
N SER A 229 5.48 -7.91 -40.23
CA SER A 229 5.59 -9.38 -40.42
C SER A 229 5.16 -9.83 -41.82
N SER A 230 4.71 -8.87 -42.68
CA SER A 230 4.34 -9.06 -44.09
C SER A 230 5.44 -8.57 -45.00
#